data_8cfc6d115da7c9b9e647a5319da2e2d0
#
_entry.id   8cfc6d115da7c9b9e647a5319da2e2d0
#
_cell.length_a   1.000
_cell.length_b   1.000
_cell.length_c   1.000
_cell.angle_alpha   90.00
_cell.angle_beta   90.00
_cell.angle_gamma   90.00
#
_symmetry.space_group_name_H-M   'P 1'
#
loop_
_entity.id
_entity.type
_entity.pdbx_description
1 polymer ?
#
loop_
_entity_poly.entity_id
_entity_poly.type
_entity_poly.pdbx_seq_one_letter_code
_entity_poly.pdbx_strand_id
1 'polypeptide(L)'
;MTDPSDGMKSFQKELRRGGVAIQVTKTDPNLFVHLDAPNGPPEIRFTYVRLKEKTVTSMVIFAAQPPEHGKPYFAVGYAVPKRFQKQGRAKDILIAALADMQAGLFRNGFPEFYIEAIVSADNVASRKIAEQVISDEPEAITEGLSGLPAFKFVRRITS
;
A
#
# COMPACT_ATOMS: atom_id res chain seq x y z
N MET A 1 -2.97 -11.44 4.15
CA MET A 1 -1.96 -10.69 3.34
C MET A 1 -0.56 -11.07 3.79
N THR A 2 0.35 -11.24 2.85
CA THR A 2 1.76 -11.48 3.14
C THR A 2 2.35 -10.27 3.88
N ASP A 3 3.31 -10.49 4.76
CA ASP A 3 3.99 -9.40 5.45
C ASP A 3 4.60 -8.42 4.42
N PRO A 4 4.25 -7.12 4.47
CA PRO A 4 4.80 -6.13 3.54
C PRO A 4 6.32 -6.04 3.56
N SER A 5 6.97 -6.35 4.69
CA SER A 5 8.43 -6.36 4.79
C SER A 5 9.07 -7.42 3.91
N ASP A 6 8.47 -8.60 3.81
CA ASP A 6 8.96 -9.66 2.93
C ASP A 6 8.80 -9.27 1.45
N GLY A 7 7.67 -8.68 1.10
CA GLY A 7 7.43 -8.15 -0.23
C GLY A 7 8.43 -7.05 -0.60
N MET A 8 8.77 -6.19 0.35
CA MET A 8 9.75 -5.13 0.15
C MET A 8 11.15 -5.68 -0.14
N LYS A 9 11.58 -6.69 0.59
CA LYS A 9 12.88 -7.33 0.38
C LYS A 9 12.95 -7.97 -1.00
N SER A 10 11.91 -8.68 -1.42
CA SER A 10 11.81 -9.27 -2.75
C SER A 10 11.84 -8.22 -3.85
N PHE A 11 11.09 -7.14 -3.68
CA PHE A 11 11.04 -6.03 -4.63
C PHE A 11 12.41 -5.35 -4.76
N GLN A 12 13.09 -5.10 -3.65
CA GLN A 12 14.44 -4.52 -3.64
C GLN A 12 15.43 -5.37 -4.42
N LYS A 13 15.36 -6.68 -4.25
CA LYS A 13 16.21 -7.62 -4.96
C LYS A 13 15.95 -7.57 -6.47
N GLU A 14 14.69 -7.63 -6.89
CA GLU A 14 14.32 -7.58 -8.30
C GLU A 14 14.64 -6.22 -8.93
N LEU A 15 14.49 -5.13 -8.20
CA LEU A 15 14.86 -3.80 -8.68
C LEU A 15 16.35 -3.71 -8.99
N ARG A 16 17.21 -4.23 -8.12
CA ARG A 16 18.66 -4.26 -8.33
C ARG A 16 19.06 -5.14 -9.51
N ARG A 17 18.32 -6.20 -9.76
CA ARG A 17 18.57 -7.12 -10.89
C ARG A 17 18.03 -6.59 -12.21
N GLY A 18 17.25 -5.52 -12.19
CA GLY A 18 16.56 -5.02 -13.37
C GLY A 18 15.34 -5.84 -13.76
N GLY A 19 14.82 -6.67 -12.85
CA GLY A 19 13.66 -7.53 -13.09
C GLY A 19 12.31 -6.84 -12.96
N VAL A 20 12.26 -5.62 -12.44
CA VAL A 20 11.04 -4.81 -12.37
C VAL A 20 11.26 -3.46 -13.02
N ALA A 21 10.25 -2.99 -13.75
CA ALA A 21 10.24 -1.66 -14.33
C ALA A 21 9.45 -0.72 -13.44
N ILE A 22 10.00 0.43 -13.10
CA ILE A 22 9.34 1.47 -12.33
C ILE A 22 9.19 2.72 -13.18
N GLN A 23 8.13 3.49 -12.90
CA GLN A 23 7.86 4.75 -13.57
C GLN A 23 7.69 5.84 -12.52
N VAL A 24 8.16 7.04 -12.81
CA VAL A 24 7.89 8.19 -11.95
C VAL A 24 6.39 8.49 -12.01
N THR A 25 5.79 8.80 -10.85
CA THR A 25 4.37 9.15 -10.80
C THR A 25 4.12 10.55 -11.35
N LYS A 26 2.88 10.83 -11.76
CA LYS A 26 2.49 12.15 -12.27
C LYS A 26 2.33 13.18 -11.15
N THR A 27 2.06 12.73 -9.93
CA THR A 27 1.77 13.62 -8.80
C THR A 27 2.99 14.00 -7.98
N ASP A 28 4.06 13.18 -8.04
CA ASP A 28 5.24 13.36 -7.19
C ASP A 28 6.49 12.87 -7.93
N PRO A 29 7.49 13.76 -8.20
CA PRO A 29 8.69 13.39 -8.94
C PRO A 29 9.64 12.47 -8.17
N ASN A 30 9.40 12.28 -6.86
CA ASN A 30 10.19 11.41 -5.99
C ASN A 30 9.43 10.15 -5.58
N LEU A 31 8.34 9.85 -6.26
CA LEU A 31 7.54 8.65 -6.02
C LEU A 31 7.48 7.83 -7.30
N PHE A 32 7.80 6.56 -7.22
CA PHE A 32 7.82 5.63 -8.35
C PHE A 32 6.78 4.54 -8.17
N VAL A 33 6.25 4.03 -9.27
CA VAL A 33 5.24 2.98 -9.25
C VAL A 33 5.59 1.86 -10.21
N HIS A 34 5.28 0.64 -9.78
CA HIS A 34 5.32 -0.57 -10.59
C HIS A 34 3.92 -1.21 -10.55
N LEU A 35 3.41 -1.54 -11.73
CA LEU A 35 2.10 -2.17 -11.88
C LEU A 35 2.28 -3.58 -12.41
N ASP A 36 1.72 -4.57 -11.73
CA ASP A 36 1.72 -5.94 -12.18
C ASP A 36 0.43 -6.67 -11.80
N ALA A 37 0.30 -7.92 -12.24
CA ALA A 37 -0.80 -8.79 -11.89
C ALA A 37 -0.23 -10.19 -11.65
N PRO A 38 0.37 -10.44 -10.47
CA PRO A 38 1.13 -11.67 -10.22
C PRO A 38 0.31 -12.96 -10.36
N ASN A 39 -1.01 -12.88 -10.16
CA ASN A 39 -1.93 -14.00 -10.32
C ASN A 39 -2.83 -13.84 -11.55
N GLY A 40 -2.49 -12.90 -12.45
CA GLY A 40 -3.28 -12.57 -13.62
C GLY A 40 -4.42 -11.60 -13.33
N PRO A 41 -4.88 -10.82 -14.36
CA PRO A 41 -6.03 -9.93 -14.19
C PRO A 41 -7.27 -10.73 -13.74
N PRO A 42 -8.17 -10.16 -12.90
CA PRO A 42 -8.20 -8.75 -12.48
C PRO A 42 -7.40 -8.41 -11.21
N GLU A 43 -6.56 -9.30 -10.72
CA GLU A 43 -5.81 -9.10 -9.48
C GLU A 43 -4.60 -8.17 -9.68
N ILE A 44 -4.87 -6.92 -9.99
CA ILE A 44 -3.86 -5.90 -10.24
C ILE A 44 -3.22 -5.45 -8.93
N ARG A 45 -1.89 -5.22 -8.97
CA ARG A 45 -1.13 -4.74 -7.83
C ARG A 45 -0.33 -3.51 -8.22
N PHE A 46 -0.46 -2.44 -7.42
CA PHE A 46 0.34 -1.22 -7.54
C PHE A 46 1.37 -1.23 -6.42
N THR A 47 2.64 -1.14 -6.78
CA THR A 47 3.74 -1.04 -5.82
C THR A 47 4.38 0.33 -5.95
N TYR A 48 4.25 1.15 -4.91
CA TYR A 48 4.84 2.49 -4.84
C TYR A 48 6.09 2.45 -3.99
N VAL A 49 7.14 3.10 -4.45
CA VAL A 49 8.42 3.18 -3.70
C VAL A 49 9.00 4.58 -3.76
N ARG A 50 9.68 4.95 -2.68
CA ARG A 50 10.66 6.03 -2.69
C ARG A 50 12.04 5.43 -2.69
N LEU A 51 12.96 6.05 -3.41
CA LEU A 51 14.31 5.52 -3.61
C LEU A 51 15.37 6.53 -3.20
N LYS A 52 16.46 6.03 -2.64
CA LYS A 52 17.73 6.74 -2.56
C LYS A 52 18.69 5.98 -3.46
N GLU A 53 18.95 6.52 -4.66
CA GLU A 53 19.59 5.80 -5.75
C GLU A 53 18.75 4.56 -6.12
N LYS A 54 19.26 3.34 -5.94
CA LYS A 54 18.52 2.09 -6.19
C LYS A 54 18.04 1.42 -4.90
N THR A 55 18.13 2.11 -3.77
CA THR A 55 17.73 1.56 -2.47
C THR A 55 16.32 2.02 -2.15
N VAL A 56 15.42 1.07 -1.89
CA VAL A 56 14.06 1.35 -1.42
C VAL A 56 14.12 1.90 0.00
N THR A 57 13.59 3.10 0.21
CA THR A 57 13.54 3.74 1.54
C THR A 57 12.15 3.63 2.17
N SER A 58 11.13 3.42 1.36
CA SER A 58 9.76 3.15 1.81
C SER A 58 8.96 2.53 0.68
N MET A 59 7.93 1.77 1.03
CA MET A 59 7.08 1.07 0.05
C MET A 59 5.64 0.99 0.52
N VAL A 60 4.71 1.14 -0.44
CA VAL A 60 3.28 0.88 -0.26
C VAL A 60 2.81 -0.02 -1.39
N ILE A 61 2.00 -1.02 -1.04
CA ILE A 61 1.36 -1.90 -2.01
C ILE A 61 -0.15 -1.72 -1.91
N PHE A 62 -0.80 -1.55 -3.06
CA PHE A 62 -2.26 -1.63 -3.21
C PHE A 62 -2.57 -2.85 -4.06
N ALA A 63 -3.18 -3.87 -3.46
CA ALA A 63 -3.55 -5.10 -4.15
C ALA A 63 -5.06 -5.15 -4.36
N ALA A 64 -5.50 -5.24 -5.62
CA ALA A 64 -6.92 -5.28 -5.95
C ALA A 64 -7.58 -6.52 -5.33
N GLN A 65 -8.72 -6.31 -4.69
CA GLN A 65 -9.57 -7.33 -4.10
C GLN A 65 -10.89 -7.38 -4.89
N PRO A 66 -11.76 -8.38 -4.66
CA PRO A 66 -13.09 -8.37 -5.23
C PRO A 66 -13.81 -7.05 -4.93
N PRO A 67 -14.49 -6.45 -5.93
CA PRO A 67 -15.17 -5.17 -5.73
C PRO A 67 -16.20 -5.21 -4.60
N GLU A 68 -16.35 -4.09 -3.90
CA GLU A 68 -17.38 -3.89 -2.89
C GLU A 68 -18.39 -2.89 -3.43
N HIS A 69 -19.69 -3.23 -3.37
CA HIS A 69 -20.77 -2.39 -3.89
C HIS A 69 -20.53 -1.93 -5.34
N GLY A 70 -19.90 -2.79 -6.16
CA GLY A 70 -19.56 -2.45 -7.54
C GLY A 70 -18.40 -1.48 -7.70
N LYS A 71 -17.67 -1.17 -6.63
CA LYS A 71 -16.55 -0.21 -6.63
C LYS A 71 -15.22 -0.93 -6.45
N PRO A 72 -14.12 -0.39 -7.02
CA PRO A 72 -12.80 -0.96 -6.77
C PRO A 72 -12.48 -1.01 -5.28
N TYR A 73 -11.81 -2.07 -4.86
CA TYR A 73 -11.43 -2.30 -3.47
C TYR A 73 -9.99 -2.79 -3.43
N PHE A 74 -9.14 -2.13 -2.63
CA PHE A 74 -7.73 -2.47 -2.55
C PHE A 74 -7.33 -2.76 -1.11
N ALA A 75 -6.60 -3.86 -0.92
CA ALA A 75 -5.88 -4.10 0.32
C ALA A 75 -4.57 -3.32 0.26
N VAL A 76 -4.24 -2.61 1.34
CA VAL A 76 -3.03 -1.79 1.41
C VAL A 76 -2.08 -2.34 2.46
N GLY A 77 -0.80 -2.41 2.11
CA GLY A 77 0.28 -2.71 3.02
C GLY A 77 1.42 -1.72 2.81
N TYR A 78 2.18 -1.43 3.86
CA TYR A 78 3.30 -0.51 3.79
C TYR A 78 4.44 -0.98 4.65
N ALA A 79 5.68 -0.66 4.25
CA ALA A 79 6.88 -1.08 4.94
C ALA A 79 8.02 -0.07 4.73
N VAL A 80 8.90 0.01 5.72
CA VAL A 80 10.10 0.84 5.68
C VAL A 80 11.27 -0.02 6.16
N PRO A 81 12.40 -0.07 5.41
CA PRO A 81 13.58 -0.80 5.87
C PRO A 81 14.03 -0.30 7.24
N LYS A 82 14.55 -1.22 8.05
CA LYS A 82 14.88 -0.94 9.46
C LYS A 82 15.70 0.33 9.66
N ARG A 83 16.71 0.57 8.82
CA ARG A 83 17.60 1.75 8.95
C ARG A 83 16.91 3.08 8.60
N PHE A 84 15.74 3.03 7.97
CA PHE A 84 14.99 4.24 7.60
C PHE A 84 13.73 4.43 8.45
N GLN A 85 13.50 3.58 9.44
CA GLN A 85 12.34 3.67 10.34
C GLN A 85 12.45 4.86 11.30
N LYS A 86 11.31 5.22 11.92
CA LYS A 86 11.20 6.32 12.91
C LYS A 86 11.52 7.69 12.32
N GLN A 87 11.28 7.88 11.03
CA GLN A 87 11.51 9.12 10.30
C GLN A 87 10.27 9.64 9.59
N GLY A 88 9.10 9.06 9.89
CA GLY A 88 7.84 9.45 9.24
C GLY A 88 7.67 8.96 7.80
N ARG A 89 8.52 8.06 7.33
CA ARG A 89 8.54 7.63 5.93
C ARG A 89 7.32 6.81 5.51
N ALA A 90 6.79 5.95 6.41
CA ALA A 90 5.63 5.14 6.09
C ALA A 90 4.38 6.01 5.89
N LYS A 91 4.15 6.96 6.78
CA LYS A 91 3.03 7.91 6.65
C LYS A 91 3.19 8.78 5.41
N ASP A 92 4.40 9.29 5.17
CA ASP A 92 4.71 10.12 4.00
C ASP A 92 4.37 9.39 2.68
N ILE A 93 4.88 8.18 2.51
CA ILE A 93 4.64 7.45 1.26
C ILE A 93 3.18 7.01 1.11
N LEU A 94 2.52 6.64 2.22
CA LEU A 94 1.11 6.24 2.15
C LEU A 94 0.23 7.40 1.66
N ILE A 95 0.46 8.60 2.17
CA ILE A 95 -0.27 9.81 1.74
C ILE A 95 0.03 10.11 0.27
N ALA A 96 1.29 10.08 -0.13
CA ALA A 96 1.70 10.39 -1.50
C ALA A 96 1.17 9.35 -2.50
N ALA A 97 1.26 8.07 -2.17
CA ALA A 97 0.77 6.99 -3.02
C ALA A 97 -0.76 7.03 -3.15
N LEU A 98 -1.46 7.31 -2.07
CA LEU A 98 -2.91 7.42 -2.10
C LEU A 98 -3.37 8.58 -2.98
N ALA A 99 -2.68 9.71 -2.93
CA ALA A 99 -2.96 10.86 -3.80
C ALA A 99 -2.78 10.51 -5.28
N ASP A 100 -1.74 9.76 -5.62
CA ASP A 100 -1.50 9.33 -7.00
C ASP A 100 -2.54 8.31 -7.47
N MET A 101 -2.88 7.33 -6.62
CA MET A 101 -3.95 6.36 -6.89
C MET A 101 -5.28 7.06 -7.14
N GLN A 102 -5.64 8.00 -6.28
CA GLN A 102 -6.88 8.76 -6.39
C GLN A 102 -6.94 9.51 -7.72
N ALA A 103 -5.89 10.25 -8.05
CA ALA A 103 -5.80 11.00 -9.30
C ALA A 103 -5.90 10.06 -10.52
N GLY A 104 -5.20 8.93 -10.50
CA GLY A 104 -5.21 7.96 -11.58
C GLY A 104 -6.55 7.28 -11.78
N LEU A 105 -7.19 6.85 -10.71
CA LEU A 105 -8.51 6.20 -10.78
C LEU A 105 -9.59 7.18 -11.23
N PHE A 106 -9.58 8.39 -10.71
CA PHE A 106 -10.56 9.42 -11.12
C PHE A 106 -10.40 9.76 -12.61
N ARG A 107 -9.15 9.89 -13.08
CA ARG A 107 -8.85 10.16 -14.50
C ARG A 107 -9.34 9.03 -15.41
N ASN A 108 -9.36 7.80 -14.92
CA ASN A 108 -9.79 6.63 -15.67
C ASN A 108 -11.27 6.26 -15.46
N GLY A 109 -12.06 7.15 -14.86
CA GLY A 109 -13.49 6.96 -14.75
C GLY A 109 -13.96 6.23 -13.49
N PHE A 110 -13.11 6.11 -12.47
CA PHE A 110 -13.46 5.50 -11.18
C PHE A 110 -13.50 6.57 -10.09
N PRO A 111 -14.65 7.26 -9.91
CA PRO A 111 -14.74 8.39 -8.96
C PRO A 111 -14.85 7.95 -7.51
N GLU A 112 -14.91 6.66 -7.24
CA GLU A 112 -15.08 6.10 -5.90
C GLU A 112 -14.36 4.77 -5.80
N PHE A 113 -13.63 4.57 -4.70
CA PHE A 113 -12.99 3.28 -4.40
C PHE A 113 -12.76 3.15 -2.90
N TYR A 114 -12.41 1.95 -2.47
CA TYR A 114 -12.13 1.64 -1.06
C TYR A 114 -10.69 1.20 -0.90
N ILE A 115 -10.13 1.52 0.26
CA ILE A 115 -8.86 0.93 0.70
C ILE A 115 -9.05 0.29 2.07
N GLU A 116 -8.32 -0.79 2.30
CA GLU A 116 -8.38 -1.57 3.54
C GLU A 116 -6.96 -1.90 4.00
N ALA A 117 -6.68 -1.70 5.28
CA ALA A 117 -5.46 -2.20 5.90
C ALA A 117 -5.83 -3.10 7.06
N ILE A 118 -5.20 -4.28 7.13
CA ILE A 118 -5.32 -5.17 8.28
C ILE A 118 -3.98 -5.14 9.00
N VAL A 119 -4.00 -4.66 10.24
CA VAL A 119 -2.79 -4.44 11.05
C VAL A 119 -2.86 -5.26 12.31
N SER A 120 -1.80 -6.02 12.60
CA SER A 120 -1.69 -6.80 13.83
C SER A 120 -1.91 -5.90 15.05
N ALA A 121 -2.64 -6.40 16.05
CA ALA A 121 -3.00 -5.61 17.23
C ALA A 121 -1.77 -5.13 18.00
N ASP A 122 -0.65 -5.86 17.96
CA ASP A 122 0.59 -5.49 18.64
C ASP A 122 1.50 -4.58 17.82
N ASN A 123 1.19 -4.33 16.55
CA ASN A 123 1.97 -3.42 15.71
C ASN A 123 1.48 -1.98 15.89
N VAL A 124 1.90 -1.37 17.02
CA VAL A 124 1.43 -0.04 17.42
C VAL A 124 1.79 1.04 16.41
N ALA A 125 3.00 0.97 15.84
CA ALA A 125 3.47 1.97 14.87
C ALA A 125 2.59 1.98 13.62
N SER A 126 2.32 0.80 13.04
CA SER A 126 1.43 0.67 11.86
C SER A 126 -0.01 1.06 12.16
N ARG A 127 -0.50 0.75 13.36
CA ARG A 127 -1.84 1.14 13.78
C ARG A 127 -2.01 2.65 13.84
N LYS A 128 -1.01 3.36 14.37
CA LYS A 128 -1.06 4.84 14.43
C LYS A 128 -1.13 5.45 13.04
N ILE A 129 -0.36 4.93 12.09
CA ILE A 129 -0.37 5.39 10.71
C ILE A 129 -1.76 5.14 10.08
N ALA A 130 -2.29 3.93 10.23
CA ALA A 130 -3.60 3.58 9.70
C ALA A 130 -4.72 4.43 10.31
N GLU A 131 -4.67 4.73 11.61
CA GLU A 131 -5.63 5.62 12.28
C GLU A 131 -5.59 7.03 11.71
N GLN A 132 -4.42 7.55 11.38
CA GLN A 132 -4.25 8.91 10.88
C GLN A 132 -4.59 9.06 9.39
N VAL A 133 -4.35 8.02 8.59
CA VAL A 133 -4.45 8.12 7.13
C VAL A 133 -5.67 7.37 6.58
N ILE A 134 -6.08 6.26 7.18
CA ILE A 134 -7.14 5.42 6.65
C ILE A 134 -8.45 5.64 7.41
N SER A 135 -8.51 5.29 8.69
CA SER A 135 -9.72 5.43 9.49
C SER A 135 -9.39 5.43 10.98
N ASP A 136 -10.04 6.30 11.75
CA ASP A 136 -9.93 6.33 13.21
C ASP A 136 -10.94 5.44 13.92
N GLU A 137 -11.74 4.68 13.17
CA GLU A 137 -12.76 3.75 13.67
C GLU A 137 -12.53 2.33 13.15
N PRO A 138 -11.40 1.67 13.52
CA PRO A 138 -11.11 0.33 13.05
C PRO A 138 -12.03 -0.72 13.66
N GLU A 139 -12.21 -1.82 12.94
CA GLU A 139 -12.91 -3.00 13.41
C GLU A 139 -11.90 -3.99 14.02
N ALA A 140 -12.14 -4.44 15.25
CA ALA A 140 -11.34 -5.52 15.85
C ALA A 140 -11.74 -6.85 15.21
N ILE A 141 -10.74 -7.58 14.69
CA ILE A 141 -10.94 -8.86 14.03
C ILE A 141 -9.93 -9.89 14.53
N THR A 142 -10.18 -11.16 14.19
CA THR A 142 -9.18 -12.22 14.31
C THR A 142 -8.68 -12.54 12.90
N GLU A 143 -7.38 -12.43 12.69
CA GLU A 143 -6.81 -12.71 11.37
C GLU A 143 -6.93 -14.18 11.03
N GLY A 144 -7.46 -14.49 9.83
CA GLY A 144 -7.81 -15.87 9.45
C GLY A 144 -6.63 -16.83 9.36
N LEU A 145 -5.46 -16.35 8.93
CA LEU A 145 -4.27 -17.21 8.77
C LEU A 145 -3.51 -17.42 10.07
N SER A 146 -3.31 -16.36 10.85
CA SER A 146 -2.53 -16.42 12.09
C SER A 146 -3.36 -16.77 13.32
N GLY A 147 -4.68 -16.51 13.28
CA GLY A 147 -5.57 -16.63 14.44
C GLY A 147 -5.33 -15.57 15.51
N LEU A 148 -4.50 -14.57 15.21
CA LEU A 148 -4.12 -13.51 16.15
C LEU A 148 -5.03 -12.30 16.03
N PRO A 149 -5.16 -11.49 17.12
CA PRO A 149 -5.93 -10.25 17.06
C PRO A 149 -5.34 -9.25 16.08
N ALA A 150 -6.21 -8.58 15.33
CA ALA A 150 -5.82 -7.53 14.39
C ALA A 150 -6.90 -6.47 14.33
N PHE A 151 -6.60 -5.35 13.67
CA PHE A 151 -7.57 -4.29 13.39
C PHE A 151 -7.69 -4.09 11.89
N LYS A 152 -8.93 -3.97 11.43
CA LYS A 152 -9.26 -3.69 10.03
C LYS A 152 -9.65 -2.23 9.90
N PHE A 153 -8.88 -1.49 9.09
CA PHE A 153 -9.10 -0.09 8.79
C PHE A 153 -9.63 0.01 7.37
N VAL A 154 -10.78 0.63 7.17
CA VAL A 154 -11.38 0.81 5.84
C VAL A 154 -11.70 2.28 5.62
N ARG A 155 -11.36 2.78 4.42
CA ARG A 155 -11.71 4.14 4.01
C ARG A 155 -12.34 4.12 2.62
N ARG A 156 -13.47 4.79 2.50
CA ARG A 156 -14.10 5.10 1.21
C ARG A 156 -13.52 6.41 0.69
N ILE A 157 -13.05 6.39 -0.54
CA ILE A 157 -12.46 7.56 -1.19
C ILE A 157 -13.34 7.97 -2.35
N THR A 158 -13.75 9.24 -2.37
CA THR A 158 -14.62 9.80 -3.39
C THR A 158 -13.98 11.04 -4.01
N SER A 159 -14.44 11.36 -5.21
CA SER A 159 -14.02 12.61 -5.88
C SER A 159 -14.63 13.85 -5.22
#